data_f20e21b7c5a9c5b99663e51e17c5a4ff
#
_entry.id   f20e21b7c5a9c5b99663e51e17c5a4ff
#
_cell.length_a   1.000
_cell.length_b   1.000
_cell.length_c   1.000
_cell.angle_alpha   90.00
_cell.angle_beta   90.00
_cell.angle_gamma   90.00
#
_symmetry.space_group_name_H-M   'P 1'
#
loop_
_entity.id
_entity.type
_entity.pdbx_description
1 polymer ?
#
loop_
_entity_poly.entity_id
_entity_poly.type
_entity_poly.pdbx_seq_one_letter_code
_entity_poly.pdbx_strand_id
1 'polypeptide(L)'
;MTLNTTQIPESCLASVSGCSSRKVILHLCADLGSDSLFYQLSDEYEVIMIGEEIGVENYHPPKNVHGIIANPVCTEFSTANGFHKENDLEKGMFLVNHCLRIIEAAKPKWWVIENPANGRLKEFLGKPKLVYQPWEYGSPWTKKTALWGEFNIPAKKYTDWNKVPKNDKLYIRPGRPKPALAFLHKSAVDLIPEMQWAKDKIKCDADIRSMCSRGFAQEFFKNNR
;
A
#
# COMPACT_ATOMS: atom_id res chain seq x y z
N MET A 1 43.01 -6.53 -54.54
CA MET A 1 43.01 -6.81 -53.10
C MET A 1 41.57 -6.93 -52.67
N THR A 2 41.10 -8.14 -52.55
CA THR A 2 39.71 -8.51 -52.25
C THR A 2 39.56 -8.69 -50.76
N LEU A 3 38.69 -7.92 -50.13
CA LEU A 3 38.39 -8.01 -48.69
C LEU A 3 37.39 -9.15 -48.48
N ASN A 4 37.78 -10.12 -47.68
CA ASN A 4 36.98 -11.25 -47.21
C ASN A 4 35.82 -10.79 -46.28
N THR A 5 34.60 -11.07 -46.66
CA THR A 5 33.42 -10.94 -45.83
C THR A 5 33.33 -12.17 -44.92
N THR A 6 33.63 -12.01 -43.64
CA THR A 6 33.47 -13.09 -42.65
C THR A 6 31.98 -13.24 -42.33
N GLN A 7 31.40 -14.35 -42.77
CA GLN A 7 30.03 -14.76 -42.42
C GLN A 7 30.01 -15.16 -40.95
N ILE A 8 29.09 -14.54 -40.19
CA ILE A 8 28.71 -14.94 -38.80
C ILE A 8 27.82 -16.19 -38.91
N PRO A 9 28.09 -17.25 -38.16
CA PRO A 9 27.27 -18.48 -38.24
C PRO A 9 25.86 -18.21 -37.63
N GLU A 10 24.82 -18.61 -38.33
CA GLU A 10 23.40 -18.55 -37.95
C GLU A 10 23.01 -19.42 -36.74
N SER A 11 23.94 -20.09 -36.06
CA SER A 11 23.64 -21.03 -34.98
C SER A 11 23.58 -20.42 -33.58
N CYS A 12 23.65 -19.10 -33.42
CA CYS A 12 23.51 -18.40 -32.10
C CYS A 12 22.18 -17.68 -31.88
N LEU A 13 21.18 -17.94 -32.73
CA LEU A 13 19.79 -17.59 -32.40
C LEU A 13 19.14 -18.70 -31.59
N ALA A 14 19.76 -19.05 -30.45
CA ALA A 14 19.10 -19.85 -29.44
C ALA A 14 17.94 -19.02 -28.86
N SER A 15 16.75 -19.50 -29.15
CA SER A 15 15.45 -19.12 -28.64
C SER A 15 15.51 -18.65 -27.18
N VAL A 16 15.43 -17.33 -26.94
CA VAL A 16 14.97 -16.78 -25.68
C VAL A 16 13.45 -16.90 -25.66
N SER A 17 12.98 -18.14 -25.63
CA SER A 17 11.58 -18.47 -25.38
C SER A 17 11.34 -18.39 -23.90
N GLY A 18 10.55 -17.37 -23.44
CA GLY A 18 9.95 -17.37 -22.14
C GLY A 18 10.32 -16.28 -21.17
N CYS A 19 10.59 -15.05 -21.62
CA CYS A 19 10.43 -13.92 -20.70
C CYS A 19 8.92 -13.62 -20.56
N SER A 20 8.26 -14.35 -19.69
CA SER A 20 6.93 -13.96 -19.22
C SER A 20 7.04 -12.57 -18.64
N SER A 21 6.47 -11.56 -19.30
CA SER A 21 6.48 -10.20 -18.79
C SER A 21 5.83 -10.19 -17.40
N ARG A 22 6.55 -9.66 -16.40
CA ARG A 22 6.03 -9.54 -15.03
C ARG A 22 4.73 -8.74 -15.06
N LYS A 23 3.81 -9.10 -14.17
CA LYS A 23 2.56 -8.37 -13.99
C LYS A 23 2.86 -7.02 -13.33
N VAL A 24 2.38 -5.92 -13.91
CA VAL A 24 2.63 -4.58 -13.40
C VAL A 24 1.64 -4.22 -12.29
N ILE A 25 2.16 -3.84 -11.13
CA ILE A 25 1.40 -3.25 -10.03
C ILE A 25 1.79 -1.78 -9.92
N LEU A 26 0.82 -0.87 -9.90
CA LEU A 26 1.06 0.53 -9.56
C LEU A 26 0.77 0.74 -8.07
N HIS A 27 1.69 1.41 -7.37
CA HIS A 27 1.46 1.89 -6.02
C HIS A 27 1.45 3.43 -6.05
N LEU A 28 0.24 4.00 -6.04
CA LEU A 28 0.00 5.44 -6.16
C LEU A 28 0.04 6.11 -4.79
N CYS A 29 0.55 7.32 -4.72
CA CYS A 29 0.82 8.03 -3.48
C CYS A 29 1.64 7.15 -2.52
N ALA A 30 2.63 6.45 -3.09
CA ALA A 30 3.43 5.49 -2.37
C ALA A 30 4.35 6.19 -1.37
N ASP A 31 4.40 5.62 -0.18
CA ASP A 31 5.34 6.00 0.87
C ASP A 31 6.44 4.93 1.04
N LEU A 32 6.41 4.19 2.16
CA LEU A 32 7.37 3.12 2.45
C LEU A 32 7.14 1.84 1.63
N GLY A 33 6.00 1.71 0.97
CA GLY A 33 5.66 0.53 0.16
C GLY A 33 5.18 -0.68 0.96
N SER A 34 4.71 -0.48 2.20
CA SER A 34 4.25 -1.57 3.08
C SER A 34 3.04 -2.33 2.52
N ASP A 35 2.15 -1.66 1.81
CA ASP A 35 0.95 -2.25 1.22
C ASP A 35 1.29 -3.15 0.03
N SER A 36 2.29 -2.78 -0.77
CA SER A 36 2.75 -3.54 -1.93
C SER A 36 3.91 -4.50 -1.64
N LEU A 37 4.33 -4.63 -0.38
CA LEU A 37 5.55 -5.37 0.01
C LEU A 37 5.62 -6.78 -0.60
N PHE A 38 4.54 -7.55 -0.55
CA PHE A 38 4.56 -8.94 -1.04
C PHE A 38 4.57 -9.04 -2.57
N TYR A 39 4.08 -8.02 -3.27
CA TYR A 39 4.26 -7.90 -4.72
C TYR A 39 5.71 -7.55 -5.06
N GLN A 40 6.36 -6.66 -4.28
CA GLN A 40 7.77 -6.31 -4.44
C GLN A 40 8.72 -7.49 -4.19
N LEU A 41 8.34 -8.41 -3.30
CA LEU A 41 9.13 -9.61 -2.97
C LEU A 41 8.90 -10.78 -3.93
N SER A 42 7.99 -10.67 -4.87
CA SER A 42 7.64 -11.74 -5.81
C SER A 42 8.19 -11.48 -7.20
N ASP A 43 8.91 -12.45 -7.76
CA ASP A 43 9.47 -12.38 -9.12
C ASP A 43 8.38 -12.32 -10.23
N GLU A 44 7.11 -12.64 -9.90
CA GLU A 44 5.99 -12.56 -10.83
C GLU A 44 5.55 -11.11 -11.14
N TYR A 45 5.98 -10.15 -10.32
CA TYR A 45 5.47 -8.77 -10.38
C TYR A 45 6.58 -7.76 -10.56
N GLU A 46 6.23 -6.65 -11.19
CA GLU A 46 6.96 -5.41 -11.20
C GLU A 46 6.12 -4.35 -10.52
N VAL A 47 6.61 -3.79 -9.42
CA VAL A 47 5.91 -2.74 -8.68
C VAL A 47 6.51 -1.39 -9.04
N ILE A 48 5.67 -0.51 -9.63
CA ILE A 48 6.02 0.88 -9.93
C ILE A 48 5.46 1.73 -8.82
N MET A 49 6.35 2.32 -8.01
CA MET A 49 5.96 3.18 -6.90
C MET A 49 5.95 4.65 -7.37
N ILE A 50 4.77 5.27 -7.29
CA ILE A 50 4.57 6.68 -7.64
C ILE A 50 4.39 7.45 -6.34
N GLY A 51 5.50 7.94 -5.80
CA GLY A 51 5.56 8.81 -4.62
C GLY A 51 5.48 10.29 -4.97
N GLU A 52 5.82 11.14 -4.00
CA GLU A 52 5.77 12.60 -4.13
C GLU A 52 6.71 13.12 -5.24
N GLU A 53 7.88 12.48 -5.44
CA GLU A 53 8.86 12.89 -6.45
C GLU A 53 8.34 12.79 -7.89
N ILE A 54 7.51 11.76 -8.17
CA ILE A 54 6.92 11.56 -9.50
C ILE A 54 5.62 12.34 -9.63
N GLY A 55 4.80 12.33 -8.54
CA GLY A 55 3.47 12.93 -8.49
C GLY A 55 2.42 12.17 -9.31
N VAL A 56 1.26 11.92 -8.73
CA VAL A 56 0.15 11.23 -9.43
C VAL A 56 -0.56 12.15 -10.42
N GLU A 57 -0.44 13.47 -10.26
CA GLU A 57 -1.09 14.47 -11.08
C GLU A 57 -0.65 14.42 -12.54
N ASN A 58 0.63 14.17 -12.80
CA ASN A 58 1.23 14.11 -14.14
C ASN A 58 1.49 12.68 -14.62
N TYR A 59 1.22 11.68 -13.77
CA TYR A 59 1.52 10.29 -14.10
C TYR A 59 0.51 9.72 -15.11
N HIS A 60 1.02 9.01 -16.12
CA HIS A 60 0.25 8.27 -17.10
C HIS A 60 0.59 6.78 -16.96
N PRO A 61 -0.42 5.92 -16.74
CA PRO A 61 -0.16 4.50 -16.53
C PRO A 61 0.33 3.80 -17.81
N PRO A 62 1.21 2.79 -17.69
CA PRO A 62 1.55 1.95 -18.82
C PRO A 62 0.35 1.08 -19.24
N LYS A 63 0.47 0.44 -20.39
CA LYS A 63 -0.51 -0.59 -20.80
C LYS A 63 -0.36 -1.82 -19.91
N ASN A 64 -1.46 -2.58 -19.76
CA ASN A 64 -1.49 -3.89 -19.08
C ASN A 64 -1.16 -3.84 -17.58
N VAL A 65 -1.60 -2.80 -16.88
CA VAL A 65 -1.54 -2.76 -15.40
C VAL A 65 -2.40 -3.89 -14.84
N HIS A 66 -1.80 -4.72 -13.98
CA HIS A 66 -2.50 -5.85 -13.36
C HIS A 66 -3.30 -5.41 -12.13
N GLY A 67 -2.73 -4.58 -11.29
CA GLY A 67 -3.38 -4.09 -10.08
C GLY A 67 -2.91 -2.71 -9.67
N ILE A 68 -3.73 -2.01 -8.89
CA ILE A 68 -3.41 -0.68 -8.37
C ILE A 68 -3.69 -0.63 -6.87
N ILE A 69 -2.69 -0.16 -6.10
CA ILE A 69 -2.80 0.22 -4.70
C ILE A 69 -2.65 1.74 -4.65
N ALA A 70 -3.53 2.45 -3.97
CA ALA A 70 -3.48 3.89 -3.83
C ALA A 70 -3.67 4.31 -2.36
N ASN A 71 -2.72 5.08 -1.85
CA ASN A 71 -2.69 5.58 -0.47
C ASN A 71 -2.68 7.12 -0.45
N PRO A 72 -3.73 7.80 -0.97
CA PRO A 72 -3.77 9.25 -0.98
C PRO A 72 -3.72 9.82 0.43
N VAL A 73 -2.97 10.91 0.61
CA VAL A 73 -2.72 11.53 1.91
C VAL A 73 -4.03 11.81 2.64
N CYS A 74 -4.12 11.31 3.89
CA CYS A 74 -5.35 11.35 4.70
C CYS A 74 -5.51 12.62 5.55
N THR A 75 -4.54 13.54 5.55
CA THR A 75 -4.50 14.70 6.46
C THR A 75 -5.75 15.54 6.37
N GLU A 76 -6.23 15.83 5.17
CA GLU A 76 -7.41 16.68 4.96
C GLU A 76 -8.75 15.94 5.18
N PHE A 77 -8.71 14.62 5.32
CA PHE A 77 -9.88 13.81 5.70
C PHE A 77 -9.92 13.46 7.18
N SER A 78 -8.85 13.76 7.94
CA SER A 78 -8.73 13.36 9.33
C SER A 78 -9.64 14.17 10.24
N THR A 79 -10.40 13.48 11.09
CA THR A 79 -11.17 14.08 12.20
C THR A 79 -10.32 14.29 13.45
N ALA A 80 -9.05 13.89 13.43
CA ALA A 80 -8.11 14.03 14.54
C ALA A 80 -7.33 15.36 14.52
N ASN A 81 -7.49 16.17 13.49
CA ASN A 81 -6.97 17.53 13.45
C ASN A 81 -7.68 18.32 14.54
N GLY A 82 -6.94 18.77 15.58
CA GLY A 82 -7.51 19.46 16.73
C GLY A 82 -8.38 20.67 16.32
N PHE A 83 -9.10 21.25 17.25
CA PHE A 83 -10.09 22.33 17.08
C PHE A 83 -9.64 23.57 16.29
N HIS A 84 -8.41 23.63 15.79
CA HIS A 84 -7.79 24.81 15.21
C HIS A 84 -7.46 24.71 13.71
N LYS A 85 -7.71 23.57 13.04
CA LYS A 85 -7.46 23.44 11.61
C LYS A 85 -8.73 22.97 10.89
N GLU A 86 -9.28 23.82 10.04
CA GLU A 86 -10.28 23.40 9.04
C GLU A 86 -9.60 22.49 8.01
N ASN A 87 -10.27 21.38 7.69
CA ASN A 87 -9.82 20.46 6.66
C ASN A 87 -10.14 21.04 5.29
N ASP A 88 -9.13 21.10 4.43
CA ASP A 88 -9.30 21.45 3.02
C ASP A 88 -9.64 20.18 2.22
N LEU A 89 -10.93 19.89 2.14
CA LEU A 89 -11.40 18.67 1.46
C LEU A 89 -11.17 18.70 -0.05
N GLU A 90 -11.15 19.86 -0.67
CA GLU A 90 -10.85 20.01 -2.09
C GLU A 90 -9.39 19.62 -2.35
N LYS A 91 -8.46 20.10 -1.54
CA LYS A 91 -7.06 19.68 -1.55
C LYS A 91 -6.90 18.18 -1.27
N GLY A 92 -7.66 17.65 -0.32
CA GLY A 92 -7.66 16.21 -0.03
C GLY A 92 -8.11 15.39 -1.24
N MET A 93 -9.19 15.82 -1.90
CA MET A 93 -9.73 15.14 -3.09
C MET A 93 -8.85 15.29 -4.34
N PHE A 94 -7.96 16.24 -4.39
CA PHE A 94 -7.05 16.43 -5.53
C PHE A 94 -6.28 15.13 -5.83
N LEU A 95 -5.59 14.57 -4.84
CA LEU A 95 -4.84 13.32 -5.02
C LEU A 95 -5.75 12.13 -5.29
N VAL A 96 -6.90 12.05 -4.61
CA VAL A 96 -7.89 10.98 -4.81
C VAL A 96 -8.40 10.97 -6.25
N ASN A 97 -8.75 12.15 -6.79
CA ASN A 97 -9.24 12.29 -8.17
C ASN A 97 -8.18 11.87 -9.20
N HIS A 98 -6.89 12.19 -8.96
CA HIS A 98 -5.81 11.73 -9.83
C HIS A 98 -5.59 10.22 -9.73
N CYS A 99 -5.71 9.61 -8.55
CA CYS A 99 -5.70 8.16 -8.42
C CYS A 99 -6.85 7.51 -9.19
N LEU A 100 -8.08 8.04 -9.09
CA LEU A 100 -9.24 7.56 -9.83
C LEU A 100 -9.05 7.70 -11.35
N ARG A 101 -8.51 8.83 -11.83
CA ARG A 101 -8.15 9.05 -13.24
C ARG A 101 -7.18 7.97 -13.76
N ILE A 102 -6.15 7.65 -12.96
CA ILE A 102 -5.17 6.62 -13.34
C ILE A 102 -5.82 5.24 -13.37
N ILE A 103 -6.66 4.91 -12.38
CA ILE A 103 -7.42 3.65 -12.33
C ILE A 103 -8.31 3.51 -13.56
N GLU A 104 -9.05 4.54 -13.92
CA GLU A 104 -9.93 4.55 -15.10
C GLU A 104 -9.14 4.36 -16.40
N ALA A 105 -8.00 5.05 -16.53
CA ALA A 105 -7.14 4.94 -17.71
C ALA A 105 -6.45 3.58 -17.84
N ALA A 106 -5.98 3.00 -16.73
CA ALA A 106 -5.26 1.73 -16.68
C ALA A 106 -6.18 0.51 -16.83
N LYS A 107 -7.42 0.59 -16.36
CA LYS A 107 -8.41 -0.52 -16.32
C LYS A 107 -7.79 -1.81 -15.74
N PRO A 108 -7.24 -1.77 -14.51
CA PRO A 108 -6.57 -2.92 -13.91
C PRO A 108 -7.57 -4.06 -13.61
N LYS A 109 -7.07 -5.28 -13.35
CA LYS A 109 -7.93 -6.40 -12.93
C LYS A 109 -8.51 -6.20 -11.53
N TRP A 110 -7.80 -5.47 -10.68
CA TRP A 110 -8.22 -5.07 -9.34
C TRP A 110 -7.58 -3.74 -8.95
N TRP A 111 -8.23 -3.03 -8.07
CA TRP A 111 -7.68 -1.79 -7.50
C TRP A 111 -8.22 -1.54 -6.10
N VAL A 112 -7.46 -0.80 -5.31
CA VAL A 112 -7.82 -0.42 -3.95
C VAL A 112 -7.33 0.98 -3.63
N ILE A 113 -8.19 1.79 -2.99
CA ILE A 113 -7.84 3.05 -2.34
C ILE A 113 -7.95 2.83 -0.84
N GLU A 114 -6.88 3.14 -0.10
CA GLU A 114 -6.79 3.05 1.37
C GLU A 114 -6.92 4.42 2.00
N ASN A 115 -7.65 4.49 3.12
CA ASN A 115 -7.66 5.67 3.99
C ASN A 115 -8.17 5.28 5.39
N PRO A 116 -7.92 6.07 6.46
CA PRO A 116 -8.48 5.82 7.77
C PRO A 116 -10.01 5.78 7.75
N ALA A 117 -10.60 4.73 8.34
CA ALA A 117 -12.05 4.52 8.34
C ALA A 117 -12.85 5.58 9.11
N ASN A 118 -12.20 6.28 10.04
CA ASN A 118 -12.82 7.37 10.81
C ASN A 118 -12.73 8.72 10.05
N GLY A 119 -12.03 8.75 8.91
CA GLY A 119 -11.92 9.94 8.07
C GLY A 119 -13.17 10.24 7.26
N ARG A 120 -13.13 11.40 6.58
CA ARG A 120 -14.24 11.95 5.80
C ARG A 120 -14.27 11.47 4.35
N LEU A 121 -13.27 10.71 3.86
CA LEU A 121 -13.22 10.23 2.47
C LEU A 121 -14.48 9.45 2.05
N LYS A 122 -15.13 8.76 3.00
CA LYS A 122 -16.43 8.08 2.79
C LYS A 122 -17.57 9.00 2.35
N GLU A 123 -17.47 10.31 2.59
CA GLU A 123 -18.47 11.31 2.14
C GLU A 123 -18.40 11.49 0.61
N PHE A 124 -17.27 11.18 -0.01
CA PHE A 124 -17.01 11.30 -1.45
C PHE A 124 -17.07 9.95 -2.17
N LEU A 125 -16.46 8.92 -1.61
CA LEU A 125 -16.39 7.59 -2.23
C LEU A 125 -17.51 6.63 -1.76
N GLY A 126 -18.38 7.09 -0.85
CA GLY A 126 -19.47 6.27 -0.30
C GLY A 126 -18.95 5.18 0.66
N LYS A 127 -19.72 4.11 0.80
CA LYS A 127 -19.42 3.01 1.72
C LYS A 127 -18.19 2.23 1.26
N PRO A 128 -17.16 2.05 2.12
CA PRO A 128 -16.02 1.24 1.78
C PRO A 128 -16.40 -0.24 1.61
N LYS A 129 -15.71 -0.93 0.70
CA LYS A 129 -15.89 -2.38 0.47
C LYS A 129 -15.41 -3.20 1.67
N LEU A 130 -14.34 -2.75 2.34
CA LEU A 130 -13.80 -3.39 3.53
C LEU A 130 -13.42 -2.34 4.58
N VAL A 131 -13.74 -2.61 5.83
CA VAL A 131 -13.14 -1.95 7.00
C VAL A 131 -12.50 -3.01 7.86
N TYR A 132 -11.22 -2.82 8.20
CA TYR A 132 -10.48 -3.79 8.98
C TYR A 132 -9.61 -3.14 10.06
N GLN A 133 -9.11 -3.99 10.96
CA GLN A 133 -8.11 -3.65 11.97
C GLN A 133 -6.86 -4.51 11.75
N PRO A 134 -5.65 -3.99 11.91
CA PRO A 134 -4.40 -4.75 11.82
C PRO A 134 -4.37 -6.02 12.67
N TRP A 135 -4.97 -5.97 13.86
CA TRP A 135 -5.02 -7.12 14.75
C TRP A 135 -5.85 -8.30 14.19
N GLU A 136 -6.81 -8.05 13.30
CA GLU A 136 -7.57 -9.10 12.62
C GLU A 136 -6.68 -9.96 11.71
N TYR A 137 -5.48 -9.45 11.39
CA TYR A 137 -4.44 -10.11 10.58
C TYR A 137 -3.16 -10.41 11.37
N GLY A 138 -3.18 -10.25 12.70
CA GLY A 138 -2.13 -10.69 13.62
C GLY A 138 -1.20 -9.62 14.15
N SER A 139 -1.35 -8.36 13.72
CA SER A 139 -0.55 -7.25 14.27
C SER A 139 -1.07 -6.81 15.63
N PRO A 140 -0.22 -6.62 16.66
CA PRO A 140 -0.66 -6.34 18.03
C PRO A 140 -1.07 -4.88 18.27
N TRP A 141 -1.72 -4.22 17.29
CA TRP A 141 -2.19 -2.84 17.41
C TRP A 141 -3.46 -2.58 16.59
N THR A 142 -4.01 -1.39 16.79
CA THR A 142 -5.17 -0.89 16.05
C THR A 142 -4.78 0.24 15.10
N LYS A 143 -5.33 0.21 13.89
CA LYS A 143 -5.38 1.28 12.88
C LYS A 143 -6.62 1.00 12.03
N LYS A 144 -7.78 1.53 12.42
CA LYS A 144 -9.02 1.24 11.71
C LYS A 144 -8.95 1.81 10.31
N THR A 145 -8.80 0.93 9.33
CA THR A 145 -8.54 1.23 7.93
C THR A 145 -9.75 0.89 7.07
N ALA A 146 -10.06 1.75 6.11
CA ALA A 146 -11.12 1.54 5.13
C ALA A 146 -10.52 1.41 3.73
N LEU A 147 -11.10 0.50 2.94
CA LEU A 147 -10.70 0.21 1.57
C LEU A 147 -11.89 0.34 0.64
N TRP A 148 -11.70 1.11 -0.43
CA TRP A 148 -12.61 1.23 -1.56
C TRP A 148 -11.97 0.60 -2.79
N GLY A 149 -12.78 0.03 -3.69
CA GLY A 149 -12.27 -0.52 -4.93
C GLY A 149 -12.86 -1.87 -5.34
N GLU A 150 -12.26 -2.44 -6.37
CA GLU A 150 -12.60 -3.75 -6.91
C GLU A 150 -11.46 -4.72 -6.62
N PHE A 151 -11.62 -5.54 -5.57
CA PHE A 151 -10.62 -6.50 -5.10
C PHE A 151 -11.30 -7.65 -4.36
N ASN A 152 -10.61 -8.78 -4.22
CA ASN A 152 -11.05 -9.90 -3.40
C ASN A 152 -10.74 -9.61 -1.93
N ILE A 153 -11.75 -9.72 -1.07
CA ILE A 153 -11.62 -9.44 0.37
C ILE A 153 -10.80 -10.58 1.02
N PRO A 154 -9.66 -10.26 1.65
CA PRO A 154 -8.88 -11.28 2.35
C PRO A 154 -9.58 -11.76 3.62
N ALA A 155 -9.48 -13.07 3.88
CA ALA A 155 -10.06 -13.67 5.08
C ALA A 155 -9.31 -13.18 6.34
N LYS A 156 -10.06 -12.85 7.38
CA LYS A 156 -9.49 -12.49 8.69
C LYS A 156 -8.85 -13.69 9.35
N LYS A 157 -7.67 -13.51 9.90
CA LYS A 157 -6.96 -14.52 10.68
C LYS A 157 -7.49 -14.63 12.11
N TYR A 158 -7.91 -13.51 12.67
CA TYR A 158 -8.45 -13.41 14.03
C TYR A 158 -9.77 -12.65 14.04
N THR A 159 -10.71 -13.14 14.81
CA THR A 159 -12.01 -12.47 15.08
C THR A 159 -12.11 -12.01 16.53
N ASP A 160 -11.18 -12.43 17.39
CA ASP A 160 -11.12 -12.06 18.80
C ASP A 160 -9.72 -11.54 19.13
N TRP A 161 -9.66 -10.32 19.67
CA TRP A 161 -8.42 -9.70 20.12
C TRP A 161 -7.65 -10.53 21.13
N ASN A 162 -8.33 -11.26 22.01
CA ASN A 162 -7.68 -12.05 23.05
C ASN A 162 -6.83 -13.20 22.48
N LYS A 163 -7.12 -13.62 21.25
CA LYS A 163 -6.37 -14.67 20.54
C LYS A 163 -5.18 -14.14 19.73
N VAL A 164 -5.07 -12.83 19.59
CA VAL A 164 -3.94 -12.21 18.87
C VAL A 164 -2.69 -12.24 19.74
N PRO A 165 -1.51 -12.63 19.21
CA PRO A 165 -0.24 -12.48 19.92
C PRO A 165 -0.04 -11.03 20.37
N LYS A 166 0.27 -10.85 21.67
CA LYS A 166 0.47 -9.52 22.26
C LYS A 166 1.93 -9.09 22.16
N ASN A 167 2.13 -7.79 22.22
CA ASN A 167 3.44 -7.18 22.40
C ASN A 167 3.34 -6.17 23.55
N ASP A 168 3.70 -6.63 24.74
CA ASP A 168 3.56 -5.86 26.00
C ASP A 168 4.52 -4.66 26.08
N LYS A 169 5.47 -4.55 25.14
CA LYS A 169 6.39 -3.41 25.05
C LYS A 169 5.77 -2.22 24.30
N LEU A 170 4.63 -2.42 23.62
CA LEU A 170 3.99 -1.33 22.90
C LEU A 170 3.23 -0.41 23.84
N TYR A 171 3.38 0.89 23.60
CA TYR A 171 2.69 1.91 24.39
C TYR A 171 1.17 1.81 24.24
N ILE A 172 0.48 1.77 25.37
CA ILE A 172 -0.99 1.84 25.46
C ILE A 172 -1.34 3.18 26.09
N ARG A 173 -2.02 4.03 25.34
CA ARG A 173 -2.50 5.32 25.85
C ARG A 173 -3.51 5.10 26.98
N PRO A 174 -3.43 5.84 28.10
CA PRO A 174 -4.42 5.79 29.19
C PRO A 174 -5.87 5.87 28.66
N GLY A 175 -6.74 5.02 29.18
CA GLY A 175 -8.14 4.91 28.73
C GLY A 175 -8.36 4.14 27.42
N ARG A 176 -7.31 3.54 26.83
CA ARG A 176 -7.43 2.67 25.67
C ARG A 176 -7.12 1.22 26.04
N PRO A 177 -7.86 0.23 25.51
CA PRO A 177 -7.64 -1.17 25.85
C PRO A 177 -6.54 -1.85 25.01
N LYS A 178 -6.04 -1.18 23.96
CA LYS A 178 -5.12 -1.74 22.97
C LYS A 178 -4.11 -0.70 22.51
N PRO A 179 -2.89 -1.10 22.15
CA PRO A 179 -1.96 -0.23 21.42
C PRO A 179 -2.63 0.30 20.16
N ALA A 180 -2.40 1.55 19.81
CA ALA A 180 -2.88 2.12 18.56
C ALA A 180 -1.71 2.77 17.81
N LEU A 181 -1.57 2.44 16.53
CA LEU A 181 -0.45 2.89 15.71
C LEU A 181 -0.33 4.43 15.69
N ALA A 182 -1.47 5.13 15.78
CA ALA A 182 -1.54 6.59 15.85
C ALA A 182 -0.80 7.22 17.03
N PHE A 183 -0.52 6.45 18.09
CA PHE A 183 0.17 6.92 19.32
C PHE A 183 1.55 6.32 19.49
N LEU A 184 2.02 5.53 18.54
CA LEU A 184 3.38 5.00 18.60
C LEU A 184 4.37 6.05 18.09
N HIS A 185 5.48 6.17 18.81
CA HIS A 185 6.65 6.93 18.37
C HIS A 185 7.44 6.10 17.34
N LYS A 186 8.22 6.75 16.48
CA LYS A 186 9.03 6.08 15.45
C LYS A 186 9.96 5.00 16.00
N SER A 187 10.46 5.16 17.22
CA SER A 187 11.32 4.16 17.89
C SER A 187 10.59 2.85 18.19
N ALA A 188 9.25 2.81 18.13
CA ALA A 188 8.52 1.56 18.28
C ALA A 188 8.81 0.56 17.14
N VAL A 189 9.42 0.99 16.04
CA VAL A 189 9.94 0.09 15.00
C VAL A 189 10.86 -0.97 15.60
N ASP A 190 11.66 -0.63 16.59
CA ASP A 190 12.58 -1.56 17.26
C ASP A 190 11.86 -2.64 18.07
N LEU A 191 10.62 -2.40 18.43
CA LEU A 191 9.78 -3.31 19.20
C LEU A 191 8.84 -4.14 18.33
N ILE A 192 8.78 -3.87 17.01
CA ILE A 192 7.83 -4.48 16.08
C ILE A 192 8.59 -5.27 15.01
N PRO A 193 8.75 -6.60 15.17
CA PRO A 193 9.54 -7.43 14.24
C PRO A 193 9.07 -7.31 12.78
N GLU A 194 7.77 -7.19 12.55
CA GLU A 194 7.21 -7.07 11.19
C GLU A 194 7.53 -5.75 10.48
N MET A 195 8.05 -4.75 11.19
CA MET A 195 8.44 -3.44 10.64
C MET A 195 9.96 -3.28 10.45
N GLN A 196 10.77 -4.24 10.91
CA GLN A 196 12.25 -4.15 10.88
C GLN A 196 12.81 -3.92 9.47
N TRP A 197 12.18 -4.46 8.44
CA TRP A 197 12.58 -4.26 7.04
C TRP A 197 12.53 -2.78 6.59
N ALA A 198 11.76 -1.95 7.28
CA ALA A 198 11.61 -0.53 6.98
C ALA A 198 12.37 0.38 7.97
N LYS A 199 13.12 -0.17 8.94
CA LYS A 199 13.76 0.59 10.03
C LYS A 199 14.54 1.81 9.52
N ASP A 200 15.37 1.63 8.52
CA ASP A 200 16.21 2.71 7.97
C ASP A 200 15.40 3.74 7.14
N LYS A 201 14.20 3.38 6.73
CA LYS A 201 13.29 4.24 5.98
C LYS A 201 12.38 5.08 6.89
N ILE A 202 12.15 4.65 8.14
CA ILE A 202 11.30 5.34 9.11
C ILE A 202 12.07 6.51 9.74
N LYS A 203 11.73 7.73 9.35
CA LYS A 203 12.38 8.97 9.81
C LYS A 203 11.57 9.72 10.86
N CYS A 204 10.26 9.62 10.80
CA CYS A 204 9.35 10.33 11.71
C CYS A 204 8.16 9.46 12.16
N ASP A 205 7.34 9.98 13.08
CA ASP A 205 6.17 9.26 13.58
C ASP A 205 5.09 9.08 12.50
N ALA A 206 5.06 9.93 11.48
CA ALA A 206 4.13 9.78 10.37
C ALA A 206 4.44 8.51 9.57
N ASP A 207 5.72 8.19 9.37
CA ASP A 207 6.15 7.02 8.62
C ASP A 207 5.68 5.72 9.28
N ILE A 208 5.85 5.58 10.61
CA ILE A 208 5.36 4.38 11.30
C ILE A 208 3.83 4.31 11.30
N ARG A 209 3.15 5.47 11.35
CA ARG A 209 1.68 5.54 11.31
C ARG A 209 1.10 5.22 9.95
N SER A 210 1.84 5.45 8.86
CA SER A 210 1.43 5.10 7.50
C SER A 210 1.46 3.60 7.25
N MET A 211 2.32 2.86 7.95
CA MET A 211 2.54 1.43 7.74
C MET A 211 1.26 0.59 7.69
N CYS A 212 1.18 -0.23 6.67
CA CYS A 212 0.24 -1.33 6.57
C CYS A 212 0.68 -2.50 7.46
N SER A 213 -0.28 -3.23 8.01
CA SER A 213 -0.02 -4.47 8.72
C SER A 213 0.54 -5.53 7.76
N ARG A 214 1.66 -6.14 8.13
CA ARG A 214 2.30 -7.17 7.30
C ARG A 214 1.37 -8.36 7.05
N GLY A 215 0.60 -8.76 8.07
CA GLY A 215 -0.36 -9.85 7.94
C GLY A 215 -1.48 -9.52 6.96
N PHE A 216 -2.01 -8.28 6.97
CA PHE A 216 -2.99 -7.85 5.99
C PHE A 216 -2.40 -7.80 4.58
N ALA A 217 -1.23 -7.18 4.38
CA ALA A 217 -0.58 -7.09 3.08
C ALA A 217 -0.33 -8.50 2.48
N GLN A 218 0.05 -9.48 3.31
CA GLN A 218 0.25 -10.87 2.88
C GLN A 218 -1.06 -11.54 2.43
N GLU A 219 -2.13 -11.40 3.21
CA GLU A 219 -3.41 -12.00 2.85
C GLU A 219 -4.04 -11.28 1.64
N PHE A 220 -3.87 -9.95 1.53
CA PHE A 220 -4.29 -9.20 0.36
C PHE A 220 -3.58 -9.69 -0.91
N PHE A 221 -2.26 -9.85 -0.85
CA PHE A 221 -1.47 -10.41 -1.95
C PHE A 221 -1.97 -11.78 -2.39
N LYS A 222 -2.21 -12.72 -1.45
CA LYS A 222 -2.68 -14.08 -1.77
C LYS A 222 -4.03 -14.08 -2.50
N ASN A 223 -4.91 -13.15 -2.17
CA ASN A 223 -6.27 -13.10 -2.72
C ASN A 223 -6.38 -12.25 -4.00
N ASN A 224 -5.38 -11.41 -4.32
CA ASN A 224 -5.40 -10.47 -5.44
C ASN A 224 -4.16 -10.63 -6.35
N ARG A 225 -3.88 -11.89 -6.74
CA ARG A 225 -2.75 -12.28 -7.60
C ARG A 225 -3.05 -12.11 -9.10
#